data_63dc82254d6c72e004ab08fad26197c7
#
_entry.id   63dc82254d6c72e004ab08fad26197c7
#
_cell.length_a   1.000
_cell.length_b   1.000
_cell.length_c   1.000
_cell.angle_alpha   90.00
_cell.angle_beta   90.00
_cell.angle_gamma   90.00
#
_symmetry.space_group_name_H-M   'P 1'
#
loop_
_entity.id
_entity.type
_entity.pdbx_description
1 polymer ?
#
loop_
_entity_poly.entity_id
_entity_poly.type
_entity_poly.pdbx_seq_one_letter_code
_entity_poly.pdbx_strand_id
1 'polypeptide(L)'
;MDDRAHIFQQHRARLCGVAYRMLGSRSDAEDVVQDAYLRWHRTSIADIRSVEAWLVTVVTRLSIDRLRQAKAERESYVGPWLPEPLVNNEAAPADRESELASSLSVAFLVVLERLAPEERAAFLLHEVFESGYDEIARILGKSEVACRQLVSRARKRVHEDRPRVQVSEAARTALLDRFVQAIRAQDKSALLDVLAADASWISDGGGKARAALKPVLGRDAVARFVLAVIGRYAAELRFEHVNVNGESGLALQVGEHLLSIMSIRTDGARILEVFATLNPEKLSQIGVPFRLASETYSNPTEKS
;
A
#
# COMPACT_ATOMS: atom_id res chain seq x y z
N MET A 1 -24.37 -25.57 12.45
CA MET A 1 -23.45 -24.51 12.02
C MET A 1 -23.28 -24.67 10.51
N ASP A 2 -23.45 -23.63 9.73
CA ASP A 2 -23.43 -23.76 8.27
C ASP A 2 -22.02 -24.15 7.82
N ASP A 3 -21.86 -25.38 7.32
CA ASP A 3 -20.59 -25.95 6.87
C ASP A 3 -19.91 -25.06 5.81
N ARG A 4 -20.70 -24.35 5.00
CA ARG A 4 -20.23 -23.41 4.00
C ARG A 4 -19.57 -22.17 4.58
N ALA A 5 -20.08 -21.62 5.67
CA ALA A 5 -19.49 -20.49 6.36
C ALA A 5 -18.14 -20.87 6.96
N HIS A 6 -18.02 -22.07 7.53
CA HIS A 6 -16.77 -22.57 8.07
C HIS A 6 -15.69 -22.77 6.99
N ILE A 7 -16.04 -23.39 5.88
CA ILE A 7 -15.15 -23.57 4.73
C ILE A 7 -14.66 -22.23 4.19
N PHE A 8 -15.57 -21.27 4.01
CA PHE A 8 -15.19 -19.93 3.52
C PHE A 8 -14.22 -19.24 4.48
N GLN A 9 -14.47 -19.34 5.79
CA GLN A 9 -13.64 -18.72 6.81
C GLN A 9 -12.19 -19.24 6.79
N GLN A 10 -11.96 -20.50 6.44
CA GLN A 10 -10.63 -21.07 6.30
C GLN A 10 -9.82 -20.40 5.17
N HIS A 11 -10.48 -19.92 4.12
CA HIS A 11 -9.83 -19.27 2.98
C HIS A 11 -9.85 -17.74 3.06
N ARG A 12 -10.62 -17.15 3.99
CA ARG A 12 -10.88 -15.70 4.04
C ARG A 12 -9.60 -14.86 4.08
N ALA A 13 -8.62 -15.22 4.89
CA ALA A 13 -7.36 -14.47 5.00
C ALA A 13 -6.61 -14.41 3.65
N ARG A 14 -6.51 -15.54 2.95
CA ARG A 14 -5.90 -15.62 1.61
C ARG A 14 -6.67 -14.78 0.59
N LEU A 15 -8.00 -14.85 0.62
CA LEU A 15 -8.86 -14.09 -0.30
C LEU A 15 -8.72 -12.57 -0.08
N CYS A 16 -8.69 -12.12 1.19
CA CYS A 16 -8.41 -10.73 1.53
C CYS A 16 -7.01 -10.31 1.04
N GLY A 17 -6.02 -11.19 1.18
CA GLY A 17 -4.66 -10.95 0.68
C GLY A 17 -4.60 -10.79 -0.84
N VAL A 18 -5.35 -11.59 -1.60
CA VAL A 18 -5.49 -11.45 -3.07
C VAL A 18 -6.16 -10.13 -3.41
N ALA A 19 -7.34 -9.86 -2.81
CA ALA A 19 -8.12 -8.67 -3.11
C ALA A 19 -7.36 -7.38 -2.77
N TYR A 20 -6.70 -7.31 -1.61
CA TYR A 20 -5.93 -6.14 -1.20
C TYR A 20 -4.73 -5.87 -2.11
N ARG A 21 -3.97 -6.89 -2.53
CA ARG A 21 -2.87 -6.71 -3.51
C ARG A 21 -3.39 -6.28 -4.88
N MET A 22 -4.58 -6.73 -5.23
CA MET A 22 -5.25 -6.30 -6.47
C MET A 22 -5.73 -4.84 -6.40
N LEU A 23 -6.28 -4.40 -5.27
CA LEU A 23 -7.05 -3.15 -5.18
C LEU A 23 -6.28 -2.02 -4.50
N GLY A 24 -5.34 -2.34 -3.60
CA GLY A 24 -4.63 -1.35 -2.78
C GLY A 24 -5.54 -0.62 -1.79
N SER A 25 -6.79 -1.06 -1.62
CA SER A 25 -7.78 -0.53 -0.70
C SER A 25 -8.31 -1.67 0.17
N ARG A 26 -8.30 -1.48 1.48
CA ARG A 26 -8.81 -2.47 2.43
C ARG A 26 -10.33 -2.59 2.34
N SER A 27 -11.01 -1.45 2.26
CA SER A 27 -12.47 -1.42 2.14
C SER A 27 -12.94 -2.14 0.87
N ASP A 28 -12.36 -1.81 -0.29
CA ASP A 28 -12.69 -2.50 -1.54
C ASP A 28 -12.36 -4.00 -1.48
N ALA A 29 -11.27 -4.38 -0.80
CA ALA A 29 -10.91 -5.79 -0.64
C ALA A 29 -11.91 -6.55 0.23
N GLU A 30 -12.37 -5.94 1.33
CA GLU A 30 -13.40 -6.51 2.19
C GLU A 30 -14.74 -6.66 1.45
N ASP A 31 -15.15 -5.65 0.67
CA ASP A 31 -16.35 -5.69 -0.16
C ASP A 31 -16.30 -6.81 -1.20
N VAL A 32 -15.19 -6.93 -1.93
CA VAL A 32 -14.99 -8.02 -2.91
C VAL A 32 -15.03 -9.39 -2.25
N VAL A 33 -14.45 -9.55 -1.06
CA VAL A 33 -14.47 -10.83 -0.34
C VAL A 33 -15.88 -11.13 0.17
N GLN A 34 -16.65 -10.11 0.60
CA GLN A 34 -18.04 -10.27 0.98
C GLN A 34 -18.90 -10.68 -0.22
N ASP A 35 -18.72 -10.05 -1.37
CA ASP A 35 -19.43 -10.44 -2.60
C ASP A 35 -19.10 -11.87 -3.04
N ALA A 36 -17.83 -12.28 -2.87
CA ALA A 36 -17.42 -13.65 -3.12
C ALA A 36 -18.11 -14.64 -2.17
N TYR A 37 -18.28 -14.28 -0.89
CA TYR A 37 -19.05 -15.09 0.07
C TYR A 37 -20.52 -15.25 -0.34
N LEU A 38 -21.18 -14.17 -0.77
CA LEU A 38 -22.55 -14.23 -1.22
C LEU A 38 -22.72 -15.11 -2.47
N ARG A 39 -21.77 -15.08 -3.39
CA ARG A 39 -21.76 -15.98 -4.56
C ARG A 39 -21.50 -17.42 -4.15
N TRP A 40 -20.55 -17.66 -3.24
CA TRP A 40 -20.27 -18.97 -2.67
C TRP A 40 -21.52 -19.60 -2.03
N HIS A 41 -22.28 -18.83 -1.26
CA HIS A 41 -23.47 -19.30 -0.58
C HIS A 41 -24.58 -19.74 -1.54
N ARG A 42 -24.64 -19.15 -2.74
CA ARG A 42 -25.67 -19.43 -3.78
C ARG A 42 -25.25 -20.51 -4.76
N THR A 43 -23.97 -20.90 -4.80
CA THR A 43 -23.43 -21.83 -5.79
C THR A 43 -23.59 -23.29 -5.33
N SER A 44 -23.95 -24.22 -6.23
CA SER A 44 -23.96 -25.65 -5.92
C SER A 44 -22.52 -26.15 -5.72
N ILE A 45 -22.26 -26.82 -4.60
CA ILE A 45 -20.92 -27.38 -4.29
C ILE A 45 -20.61 -28.59 -5.18
N ALA A 46 -21.63 -29.30 -5.66
CA ALA A 46 -21.47 -30.52 -6.46
C ALA A 46 -20.62 -30.31 -7.75
N ASP A 47 -20.60 -29.07 -8.27
CA ASP A 47 -19.89 -28.73 -9.50
C ASP A 47 -18.49 -28.16 -9.25
N ILE A 48 -18.08 -28.02 -7.98
CA ILE A 48 -16.82 -27.38 -7.61
C ILE A 48 -15.76 -28.45 -7.26
N ARG A 49 -14.75 -28.59 -8.13
CA ARG A 49 -13.63 -29.53 -7.90
C ARG A 49 -12.68 -29.10 -6.80
N SER A 50 -12.43 -27.80 -6.67
CA SER A 50 -11.59 -27.18 -5.64
C SER A 50 -12.25 -25.87 -5.19
N VAL A 51 -12.64 -25.83 -3.92
CA VAL A 51 -13.27 -24.64 -3.31
C VAL A 51 -12.32 -23.46 -3.35
N GLU A 52 -11.06 -23.67 -2.99
CA GLU A 52 -10.04 -22.64 -2.97
C GLU A 52 -9.83 -22.02 -4.36
N ALA A 53 -9.60 -22.84 -5.39
CA ALA A 53 -9.41 -22.37 -6.76
C ALA A 53 -10.64 -21.60 -7.28
N TRP A 54 -11.85 -22.06 -6.92
CA TRP A 54 -13.08 -21.38 -7.28
C TRP A 54 -13.19 -20.01 -6.61
N LEU A 55 -12.94 -19.92 -5.29
CA LEU A 55 -12.98 -18.69 -4.53
C LEU A 55 -11.93 -17.68 -5.02
N VAL A 56 -10.68 -18.11 -5.26
CA VAL A 56 -9.62 -17.27 -5.84
C VAL A 56 -10.04 -16.73 -7.22
N THR A 57 -10.67 -17.58 -8.05
CA THR A 57 -11.21 -17.16 -9.35
C THR A 57 -12.25 -16.06 -9.20
N VAL A 58 -13.20 -16.24 -8.29
CA VAL A 58 -14.28 -15.27 -8.06
C VAL A 58 -13.72 -13.94 -7.56
N VAL A 59 -12.87 -13.97 -6.53
CA VAL A 59 -12.24 -12.77 -5.96
C VAL A 59 -11.39 -12.04 -7.00
N THR A 60 -10.59 -12.77 -7.78
CA THR A 60 -9.76 -12.14 -8.83
C THR A 60 -10.61 -11.43 -9.88
N ARG A 61 -11.68 -12.07 -10.36
CA ARG A 61 -12.59 -11.47 -11.36
C ARG A 61 -13.31 -10.25 -10.80
N LEU A 62 -13.83 -10.32 -9.58
CA LEU A 62 -14.45 -9.19 -8.90
C LEU A 62 -13.45 -8.04 -8.72
N SER A 63 -12.20 -8.34 -8.34
CA SER A 63 -11.16 -7.33 -8.20
C SER A 63 -10.80 -6.67 -9.54
N ILE A 64 -10.75 -7.43 -10.65
CA ILE A 64 -10.54 -6.85 -11.99
C ILE A 64 -11.68 -5.89 -12.34
N ASP A 65 -12.93 -6.28 -12.09
CA ASP A 65 -14.09 -5.44 -12.39
C ASP A 65 -14.09 -4.18 -11.51
N ARG A 66 -13.75 -4.30 -10.22
CA ARG A 66 -13.61 -3.15 -9.32
C ARG A 66 -12.48 -2.20 -9.76
N LEU A 67 -11.31 -2.72 -10.19
CA LEU A 67 -10.22 -1.91 -10.74
C LEU A 67 -10.63 -1.12 -11.98
N ARG A 68 -11.44 -1.71 -12.85
CA ARG A 68 -11.95 -1.02 -14.04
C ARG A 68 -12.88 0.13 -13.66
N GLN A 69 -13.72 -0.04 -12.64
CA GLN A 69 -14.59 1.01 -12.10
C GLN A 69 -13.76 2.09 -11.38
N ALA A 70 -12.83 1.69 -10.50
CA ALA A 70 -11.97 2.58 -9.75
C ALA A 70 -11.08 3.47 -10.64
N LYS A 71 -10.79 3.05 -11.87
CA LYS A 71 -10.01 3.87 -12.81
C LYS A 71 -10.70 5.22 -13.08
N ALA A 72 -12.00 5.26 -13.30
CA ALA A 72 -12.74 6.50 -13.53
C ALA A 72 -12.77 7.38 -12.25
N GLU A 73 -12.90 6.76 -11.06
CA GLU A 73 -12.85 7.44 -9.78
C GLU A 73 -11.47 8.08 -9.53
N ARG A 74 -10.39 7.37 -9.90
CA ARG A 74 -9.00 7.85 -9.76
C ARG A 74 -8.64 8.96 -10.75
N GLU A 75 -9.28 9.03 -11.92
CA GLU A 75 -9.10 10.14 -12.86
C GLU A 75 -9.61 11.48 -12.28
N SER A 76 -10.58 11.44 -11.37
CA SER A 76 -11.10 12.61 -10.65
C SER A 76 -10.47 12.83 -9.26
N TYR A 77 -9.55 11.96 -8.84
CA TYR A 77 -8.93 12.01 -7.53
C TYR A 77 -7.97 13.20 -7.39
N VAL A 78 -8.05 13.92 -6.27
CA VAL A 78 -7.26 15.12 -6.05
C VAL A 78 -5.88 14.76 -5.51
N GLY A 79 -4.87 14.98 -6.33
CA GLY A 79 -3.48 14.67 -6.00
C GLY A 79 -3.08 13.20 -6.27
N PRO A 80 -1.89 12.77 -5.85
CA PRO A 80 -1.46 11.38 -5.97
C PRO A 80 -2.33 10.44 -5.13
N TRP A 81 -2.73 9.33 -5.70
CA TRP A 81 -3.38 8.26 -4.97
C TRP A 81 -2.32 7.26 -4.47
N LEU A 82 -2.35 6.93 -3.19
CA LEU A 82 -1.54 5.88 -2.58
C LEU A 82 -2.44 4.73 -2.08
N PRO A 83 -1.94 3.49 -2.04
CA PRO A 83 -2.63 2.40 -1.36
C PRO A 83 -2.94 2.73 0.11
N GLU A 84 -4.05 2.18 0.63
CA GLU A 84 -4.38 2.27 2.05
C GLU A 84 -3.33 1.53 2.88
N PRO A 85 -2.68 2.16 3.86
CA PRO A 85 -1.67 1.49 4.66
C PRO A 85 -2.31 0.48 5.62
N LEU A 86 -1.75 -0.73 5.67
CA LEU A 86 -2.04 -1.71 6.72
C LEU A 86 -1.05 -1.49 7.86
N VAL A 87 -1.54 -1.00 8.99
CA VAL A 87 -0.70 -0.69 10.16
C VAL A 87 -0.97 -1.72 11.26
N ASN A 88 0.10 -2.35 11.74
CA ASN A 88 0.10 -3.24 12.89
C ASN A 88 1.09 -2.71 13.92
N ASN A 89 0.70 -2.71 15.21
CA ASN A 89 1.56 -2.28 16.31
C ASN A 89 2.53 -3.35 16.78
N GLU A 90 2.40 -4.58 16.31
CA GLU A 90 3.29 -5.68 16.65
C GLU A 90 4.41 -5.78 15.61
N ALA A 91 5.65 -5.87 16.09
CA ALA A 91 6.76 -6.25 15.23
C ALA A 91 6.43 -7.59 14.59
N ALA A 92 6.47 -7.66 13.26
CA ALA A 92 6.17 -8.88 12.53
C ALA A 92 7.09 -10.02 13.01
N PRO A 93 6.56 -11.24 13.27
CA PRO A 93 7.40 -12.40 13.58
C PRO A 93 8.38 -12.63 12.41
N ALA A 94 9.67 -12.69 12.72
CA ALA A 94 10.76 -12.62 11.75
C ALA A 94 10.81 -13.76 10.70
N ASP A 95 10.13 -14.89 10.89
CA ASP A 95 10.47 -16.12 10.15
C ASP A 95 9.45 -16.66 9.14
N ARG A 96 8.22 -16.15 9.09
CA ARG A 96 7.23 -16.68 8.13
C ARG A 96 6.55 -15.63 7.25
N GLU A 97 6.70 -14.38 7.58
CA GLU A 97 5.99 -13.27 6.91
C GLU A 97 6.88 -12.45 5.98
N SER A 98 8.20 -12.66 5.94
CA SER A 98 9.11 -11.76 5.22
C SER A 98 8.89 -11.76 3.70
N GLU A 99 8.61 -12.91 3.06
CA GLU A 99 8.31 -12.94 1.62
C GLU A 99 6.89 -12.46 1.31
N LEU A 100 5.91 -12.84 2.14
CA LEU A 100 4.53 -12.32 2.03
C LEU A 100 4.45 -10.84 2.41
N ALA A 101 5.23 -10.40 3.40
CA ALA A 101 5.31 -9.00 3.82
C ALA A 101 5.96 -8.14 2.74
N SER A 102 7.07 -8.57 2.14
CA SER A 102 7.72 -7.81 1.05
C SER A 102 6.82 -7.64 -0.18
N SER A 103 5.90 -8.57 -0.41
CA SER A 103 4.88 -8.47 -1.47
C SER A 103 3.68 -7.59 -1.10
N LEU A 104 3.67 -6.99 0.09
CA LEU A 104 2.63 -6.07 0.56
C LEU A 104 3.13 -4.65 0.70
N SER A 105 4.45 -4.39 0.62
CA SER A 105 5.00 -3.04 0.85
C SER A 105 4.28 -1.98 0.02
N VAL A 106 4.11 -0.79 0.59
CA VAL A 106 3.47 0.33 -0.10
C VAL A 106 4.17 0.63 -1.42
N ALA A 107 5.51 0.57 -1.44
CA ALA A 107 6.30 0.74 -2.65
C ALA A 107 5.92 -0.27 -3.74
N PHE A 108 5.75 -1.55 -3.38
CA PHE A 108 5.32 -2.58 -4.33
C PHE A 108 3.90 -2.35 -4.83
N LEU A 109 2.96 -2.02 -3.93
CA LEU A 109 1.58 -1.72 -4.32
C LEU A 109 1.50 -0.52 -5.26
N VAL A 110 2.31 0.53 -5.04
CA VAL A 110 2.41 1.69 -5.94
C VAL A 110 2.91 1.29 -7.34
N VAL A 111 3.86 0.37 -7.43
CA VAL A 111 4.31 -0.16 -8.73
C VAL A 111 3.18 -0.94 -9.43
N LEU A 112 2.41 -1.73 -8.67
CA LEU A 112 1.27 -2.46 -9.22
C LEU A 112 0.18 -1.53 -9.80
N GLU A 113 0.03 -0.31 -9.29
CA GLU A 113 -0.94 0.67 -9.83
C GLU A 113 -0.66 1.05 -11.30
N ARG A 114 0.56 0.86 -11.78
CA ARG A 114 0.95 1.12 -13.18
C ARG A 114 0.58 -0.01 -14.13
N LEU A 115 0.12 -1.15 -13.60
CA LEU A 115 -0.29 -2.30 -14.39
C LEU A 115 -1.76 -2.20 -14.80
N ALA A 116 -2.08 -2.67 -16.00
CA ALA A 116 -3.48 -2.89 -16.37
C ALA A 116 -4.10 -3.96 -15.44
N PRO A 117 -5.42 -3.93 -15.18
CA PRO A 117 -6.07 -4.86 -14.24
C PRO A 117 -5.75 -6.33 -14.49
N GLU A 118 -5.76 -6.77 -15.74
CA GLU A 118 -5.46 -8.16 -16.11
C GLU A 118 -3.96 -8.49 -16.03
N GLU A 119 -3.06 -7.51 -16.28
CA GLU A 119 -1.62 -7.66 -16.09
C GLU A 119 -1.29 -7.81 -14.62
N ARG A 120 -1.93 -6.98 -13.75
CA ARG A 120 -1.80 -7.08 -12.30
C ARG A 120 -2.27 -8.44 -11.79
N ALA A 121 -3.45 -8.89 -12.23
CA ALA A 121 -3.99 -10.19 -11.83
C ALA A 121 -3.07 -11.34 -12.24
N ALA A 122 -2.64 -11.40 -13.51
CA ALA A 122 -1.76 -12.46 -14.00
C ALA A 122 -0.43 -12.47 -13.24
N PHE A 123 0.15 -11.29 -12.99
CA PHE A 123 1.40 -11.14 -12.27
C PHE A 123 1.28 -11.62 -10.83
N LEU A 124 0.27 -11.15 -10.09
CA LEU A 124 0.07 -11.54 -8.69
C LEU A 124 -0.21 -13.03 -8.54
N LEU A 125 -1.08 -13.59 -9.39
CA LEU A 125 -1.37 -15.03 -9.37
C LEU A 125 -0.13 -15.87 -9.60
N HIS A 126 0.75 -15.44 -10.54
CA HIS A 126 1.96 -16.20 -10.85
C HIS A 126 3.10 -15.99 -9.84
N GLU A 127 3.44 -14.73 -9.53
CA GLU A 127 4.64 -14.39 -8.76
C GLU A 127 4.43 -14.44 -7.24
N VAL A 128 3.20 -14.23 -6.77
CA VAL A 128 2.91 -14.13 -5.34
C VAL A 128 2.12 -15.34 -4.85
N PHE A 129 1.22 -15.87 -5.69
CA PHE A 129 0.36 -17.00 -5.32
C PHE A 129 0.77 -18.31 -6.01
N GLU A 130 1.87 -18.30 -6.77
CA GLU A 130 2.50 -19.47 -7.41
C GLU A 130 1.56 -20.29 -8.31
N SER A 131 0.51 -19.63 -8.84
CA SER A 131 -0.45 -20.29 -9.75
C SER A 131 0.18 -20.62 -11.09
N GLY A 132 -0.11 -21.82 -11.60
CA GLY A 132 0.27 -22.24 -12.95
C GLY A 132 -0.42 -21.45 -14.06
N TYR A 133 0.19 -21.39 -15.24
CA TYR A 133 -0.39 -20.66 -16.38
C TYR A 133 -1.72 -21.24 -16.86
N ASP A 134 -1.94 -22.55 -16.69
CA ASP A 134 -3.22 -23.20 -16.97
C ASP A 134 -4.34 -22.71 -16.04
N GLU A 135 -4.01 -22.51 -14.76
CA GLU A 135 -4.94 -21.97 -13.77
C GLU A 135 -5.23 -20.49 -14.04
N ILE A 136 -4.19 -19.67 -14.30
CA ILE A 136 -4.33 -18.26 -14.65
C ILE A 136 -5.18 -18.10 -15.92
N ALA A 137 -4.98 -18.97 -16.92
CA ALA A 137 -5.76 -18.98 -18.15
C ALA A 137 -7.25 -19.22 -17.87
N ARG A 138 -7.58 -20.16 -16.99
CA ARG A 138 -8.97 -20.44 -16.56
C ARG A 138 -9.57 -19.26 -15.81
N ILE A 139 -8.79 -18.64 -14.89
CA ILE A 139 -9.23 -17.49 -14.09
C ILE A 139 -9.54 -16.30 -15.01
N LEU A 140 -8.63 -15.98 -15.94
CA LEU A 140 -8.74 -14.79 -16.80
C LEU A 140 -9.56 -15.03 -18.08
N GLY A 141 -9.94 -16.27 -18.37
CA GLY A 141 -10.63 -16.62 -19.64
C GLY A 141 -9.76 -16.38 -20.87
N LYS A 142 -8.44 -16.63 -20.77
CA LYS A 142 -7.45 -16.38 -21.84
C LYS A 142 -6.68 -17.67 -22.17
N SER A 143 -5.89 -17.64 -23.23
CA SER A 143 -4.94 -18.72 -23.51
C SER A 143 -3.72 -18.62 -22.57
N GLU A 144 -3.05 -19.76 -22.29
CA GLU A 144 -1.81 -19.74 -21.52
C GLU A 144 -0.72 -18.87 -22.14
N VAL A 145 -0.64 -18.84 -23.47
CA VAL A 145 0.31 -17.98 -24.20
C VAL A 145 0.05 -16.50 -23.89
N ALA A 146 -1.22 -16.08 -23.89
CA ALA A 146 -1.59 -14.72 -23.53
C ALA A 146 -1.26 -14.41 -22.05
N CYS A 147 -1.48 -15.36 -21.14
CA CYS A 147 -1.12 -15.21 -19.72
C CYS A 147 0.40 -15.07 -19.51
N ARG A 148 1.22 -15.88 -20.21
CA ARG A 148 2.70 -15.72 -20.18
C ARG A 148 3.11 -14.33 -20.67
N GLN A 149 2.48 -13.80 -21.72
CA GLN A 149 2.75 -12.43 -22.18
C GLN A 149 2.35 -11.35 -21.19
N LEU A 150 1.19 -11.51 -20.50
CA LEU A 150 0.76 -10.58 -19.44
C LEU A 150 1.78 -10.55 -18.30
N VAL A 151 2.18 -11.72 -17.78
CA VAL A 151 3.17 -11.85 -16.71
C VAL A 151 4.52 -11.26 -17.15
N SER A 152 4.98 -11.57 -18.37
CA SER A 152 6.26 -11.05 -18.88
C SER A 152 6.29 -9.52 -18.95
N ARG A 153 5.20 -8.89 -19.49
CA ARG A 153 5.09 -7.43 -19.53
C ARG A 153 5.03 -6.81 -18.13
N ALA A 154 4.22 -7.40 -17.24
CA ALA A 154 4.11 -6.92 -15.87
C ALA A 154 5.45 -7.04 -15.12
N ARG A 155 6.14 -8.19 -15.26
CA ARG A 155 7.47 -8.44 -14.67
C ARG A 155 8.48 -7.38 -15.12
N LYS A 156 8.52 -7.05 -16.41
CA LYS A 156 9.41 -6.00 -16.93
C LYS A 156 9.14 -4.66 -16.25
N ARG A 157 7.87 -4.21 -16.18
CA ARG A 157 7.49 -2.94 -15.53
C ARG A 157 7.82 -2.94 -14.04
N VAL A 158 7.55 -4.04 -13.34
CA VAL A 158 7.85 -4.17 -11.91
C VAL A 158 9.35 -4.16 -11.65
N HIS A 159 10.16 -4.82 -12.50
CA HIS A 159 11.63 -4.87 -12.33
C HIS A 159 12.32 -3.56 -12.66
N GLU A 160 11.79 -2.75 -13.57
CA GLU A 160 12.33 -1.42 -13.87
C GLU A 160 12.25 -0.49 -12.65
N ASP A 161 11.30 -0.72 -11.75
CA ASP A 161 11.02 0.12 -10.57
C ASP A 161 11.46 -0.50 -9.22
N ARG A 162 11.93 -1.75 -9.19
CA ARG A 162 12.38 -2.40 -7.94
C ARG A 162 13.86 -2.14 -7.67
N PRO A 163 14.25 -1.73 -6.45
CA PRO A 163 15.63 -1.83 -6.01
C PRO A 163 16.08 -3.31 -6.04
N ARG A 164 17.26 -3.57 -6.56
CA ARG A 164 17.82 -4.92 -6.70
C ARG A 164 18.32 -5.52 -5.38
N VAL A 165 18.19 -4.81 -4.27
CA VAL A 165 18.77 -5.18 -2.97
C VAL A 165 17.65 -5.45 -1.97
N GLN A 166 17.71 -6.60 -1.32
CA GLN A 166 16.93 -6.86 -0.13
C GLN A 166 17.51 -6.04 1.03
N VAL A 167 16.70 -5.13 1.56
CA VAL A 167 17.09 -4.27 2.67
C VAL A 167 16.57 -4.88 3.97
N SER A 168 17.46 -5.06 4.95
CA SER A 168 17.04 -5.56 6.27
C SER A 168 16.18 -4.53 7.01
N GLU A 169 15.25 -4.99 7.81
CA GLU A 169 14.40 -4.12 8.64
C GLU A 169 15.23 -3.25 9.58
N ALA A 170 16.34 -3.78 10.12
CA ALA A 170 17.26 -2.98 10.94
C ALA A 170 17.87 -1.79 10.16
N ALA A 171 18.28 -2.00 8.91
CA ALA A 171 18.82 -0.92 8.08
C ALA A 171 17.73 0.10 7.72
N ARG A 172 16.50 -0.35 7.45
CA ARG A 172 15.33 0.51 7.19
C ARG A 172 15.00 1.38 8.40
N THR A 173 14.91 0.78 9.59
CA THR A 173 14.64 1.48 10.84
C THR A 173 15.72 2.51 11.15
N ALA A 174 17.00 2.14 11.05
CA ALA A 174 18.11 3.07 11.27
C ALA A 174 18.09 4.27 10.30
N LEU A 175 17.68 4.06 9.06
CA LEU A 175 17.53 5.13 8.09
C LEU A 175 16.36 6.06 8.42
N LEU A 176 15.23 5.50 8.87
CA LEU A 176 14.09 6.27 9.37
C LEU A 176 14.46 7.09 10.61
N ASP A 177 15.24 6.54 11.55
CA ASP A 177 15.74 7.27 12.72
C ASP A 177 16.59 8.47 12.33
N ARG A 178 17.54 8.29 11.42
CA ARG A 178 18.36 9.39 10.90
C ARG A 178 17.50 10.46 10.22
N PHE A 179 16.51 10.05 9.44
CA PHE A 179 15.57 10.96 8.79
C PHE A 179 14.77 11.78 9.82
N VAL A 180 14.22 11.13 10.85
CA VAL A 180 13.49 11.79 11.94
C VAL A 180 14.39 12.75 12.73
N GLN A 181 15.62 12.34 13.04
CA GLN A 181 16.59 13.20 13.74
C GLN A 181 16.91 14.46 12.94
N ALA A 182 17.16 14.32 11.64
CA ALA A 182 17.43 15.46 10.76
C ALA A 182 16.24 16.44 10.68
N ILE A 183 15.00 15.93 10.66
CA ILE A 183 13.78 16.75 10.71
C ILE A 183 13.67 17.49 12.04
N ARG A 184 13.84 16.80 13.16
CA ARG A 184 13.77 17.42 14.50
C ARG A 184 14.82 18.49 14.73
N ALA A 185 16.03 18.25 14.21
CA ALA A 185 17.12 19.21 14.27
C ALA A 185 16.98 20.36 13.26
N GLN A 186 16.01 20.32 12.37
CA GLN A 186 15.86 21.24 11.22
C GLN A 186 17.13 21.30 10.35
N ASP A 187 17.87 20.19 10.32
CA ASP A 187 19.17 20.09 9.63
C ASP A 187 18.97 19.63 8.18
N LYS A 188 19.02 20.62 7.27
CA LYS A 188 18.95 20.35 5.83
C LYS A 188 20.10 19.47 5.34
N SER A 189 21.31 19.65 5.86
CA SER A 189 22.49 18.88 5.43
C SER A 189 22.31 17.40 5.75
N ALA A 190 21.90 17.10 6.99
CA ALA A 190 21.61 15.74 7.42
C ALA A 190 20.48 15.10 6.58
N LEU A 191 19.45 15.87 6.20
CA LEU A 191 18.41 15.38 5.28
C LEU A 191 18.97 15.03 3.89
N LEU A 192 19.88 15.87 3.35
CA LEU A 192 20.51 15.59 2.06
C LEU A 192 21.39 14.33 2.10
N ASP A 193 21.96 14.00 3.24
CA ASP A 193 22.80 12.80 3.43
C ASP A 193 21.98 11.49 3.47
N VAL A 194 20.75 11.54 3.96
CA VAL A 194 19.86 10.37 4.00
C VAL A 194 19.01 10.20 2.75
N LEU A 195 18.84 11.23 1.93
CA LEU A 195 18.07 11.20 0.69
C LEU A 195 18.95 10.87 -0.52
N ALA A 196 18.47 10.03 -1.44
CA ALA A 196 19.08 9.81 -2.74
C ALA A 196 19.01 11.08 -3.60
N ALA A 197 19.93 11.26 -4.55
CA ALA A 197 19.98 12.45 -5.39
C ALA A 197 18.65 12.73 -6.14
N ASP A 198 18.02 11.66 -6.59
CA ASP A 198 16.73 11.63 -7.30
C ASP A 198 15.53 11.30 -6.37
N ALA A 199 15.71 11.41 -5.07
CA ALA A 199 14.65 11.11 -4.10
C ALA A 199 13.35 11.81 -4.42
N SER A 200 12.22 11.15 -4.14
CA SER A 200 10.89 11.71 -4.32
C SER A 200 10.04 11.63 -3.05
N TRP A 201 9.12 12.59 -2.93
CA TRP A 201 8.09 12.60 -1.90
C TRP A 201 6.72 12.57 -2.57
N ILE A 202 5.93 11.57 -2.25
CA ILE A 202 4.58 11.36 -2.75
C ILE A 202 3.62 11.40 -1.57
N SER A 203 2.66 12.31 -1.59
CA SER A 203 1.68 12.46 -0.52
C SER A 203 0.26 12.38 -1.04
N ASP A 204 -0.57 11.63 -0.33
CA ASP A 204 -1.97 11.41 -0.63
C ASP A 204 -2.85 12.09 0.43
N GLY A 205 -3.46 13.20 0.05
CA GLY A 205 -4.45 13.91 0.87
C GLY A 205 -5.89 13.68 0.44
N GLY A 206 -6.12 13.13 -0.76
CA GLY A 206 -7.46 12.86 -1.30
C GLY A 206 -8.35 14.09 -1.47
N GLY A 207 -7.77 15.29 -1.50
CA GLY A 207 -8.53 16.55 -1.47
C GLY A 207 -9.11 16.89 -0.10
N LYS A 208 -8.93 16.04 0.93
CA LYS A 208 -9.49 16.18 2.29
C LYS A 208 -8.44 16.59 3.33
N ALA A 209 -7.16 16.39 3.01
CA ALA A 209 -6.04 16.86 3.81
C ALA A 209 -5.06 17.65 2.95
N ARG A 210 -4.32 18.59 3.57
CA ARG A 210 -3.28 19.36 2.87
C ARG A 210 -2.10 18.46 2.54
N ALA A 211 -1.91 18.19 1.27
CA ALA A 211 -0.84 17.36 0.74
C ALA A 211 -0.28 17.99 -0.55
N ALA A 212 0.91 17.59 -0.96
CA ALA A 212 1.43 18.02 -2.26
C ALA A 212 0.59 17.38 -3.38
N LEU A 213 0.02 18.21 -4.26
CA LEU A 213 -0.84 17.76 -5.36
C LEU A 213 -0.06 17.04 -6.48
N LYS A 214 1.28 17.12 -6.44
CA LYS A 214 2.19 16.43 -7.36
C LYS A 214 3.39 15.90 -6.58
N PRO A 215 4.04 14.83 -7.04
CA PRO A 215 5.28 14.37 -6.43
C PRO A 215 6.33 15.49 -6.38
N VAL A 216 6.99 15.64 -5.23
CA VAL A 216 8.15 16.53 -5.08
C VAL A 216 9.39 15.74 -5.46
N LEU A 217 10.13 16.19 -6.47
CA LEU A 217 11.24 15.45 -7.06
C LEU A 217 12.60 16.09 -6.76
N GLY A 218 13.59 15.25 -6.48
CA GLY A 218 14.95 15.61 -6.15
C GLY A 218 15.17 15.94 -4.68
N ARG A 219 16.30 15.46 -4.12
CA ARG A 219 16.58 15.54 -2.68
C ARG A 219 16.52 16.96 -2.10
N ASP A 220 16.99 17.98 -2.83
CA ASP A 220 16.94 19.36 -2.38
C ASP A 220 15.51 19.90 -2.26
N ALA A 221 14.64 19.57 -3.21
CA ALA A 221 13.24 19.94 -3.17
C ALA A 221 12.52 19.21 -2.06
N VAL A 222 12.76 17.91 -1.90
CA VAL A 222 12.20 17.09 -0.81
C VAL A 222 12.64 17.63 0.55
N ALA A 223 13.93 17.91 0.76
CA ALA A 223 14.43 18.44 2.03
C ALA A 223 13.77 19.80 2.38
N ARG A 224 13.70 20.74 1.41
CA ARG A 224 13.02 22.02 1.63
C ARG A 224 11.53 21.84 1.94
N PHE A 225 10.86 20.95 1.20
CA PHE A 225 9.44 20.68 1.41
C PHE A 225 9.19 20.11 2.81
N VAL A 226 9.94 19.11 3.21
CA VAL A 226 9.80 18.45 4.52
C VAL A 226 10.03 19.47 5.65
N LEU A 227 11.10 20.26 5.59
CA LEU A 227 11.38 21.28 6.62
C LEU A 227 10.31 22.38 6.64
N ALA A 228 9.80 22.80 5.50
CA ALA A 228 8.77 23.82 5.44
C ALA A 228 7.41 23.34 5.96
N VAL A 229 7.04 22.07 5.71
CA VAL A 229 5.74 21.53 6.11
C VAL A 229 5.79 21.01 7.54
N ILE A 230 6.79 20.20 7.87
CA ILE A 230 6.90 19.54 9.17
C ILE A 230 7.45 20.50 10.23
N GLY A 231 8.37 21.39 9.86
CA GLY A 231 8.95 22.36 10.78
C GLY A 231 7.95 23.30 11.44
N ARG A 232 6.78 23.52 10.82
CA ARG A 232 5.69 24.31 11.41
C ARG A 232 5.09 23.68 12.67
N TYR A 233 5.23 22.37 12.82
CA TYR A 233 4.64 21.61 13.91
C TYR A 233 5.71 21.04 14.85
N ALA A 234 6.97 21.44 14.72
CA ALA A 234 8.13 20.80 15.34
C ALA A 234 8.02 20.58 16.86
N ALA A 235 7.34 21.48 17.59
CA ALA A 235 7.18 21.39 19.05
C ALA A 235 6.14 20.33 19.48
N GLU A 236 5.15 20.04 18.65
CA GLU A 236 4.02 19.15 18.98
C GLU A 236 4.12 17.82 18.24
N LEU A 237 5.08 17.71 17.32
CA LEU A 237 5.18 16.60 16.39
C LEU A 237 5.81 15.38 17.05
N ARG A 238 5.11 14.25 16.97
CA ARG A 238 5.62 12.94 17.42
C ARG A 238 5.75 12.03 16.21
N PHE A 239 6.89 11.32 16.15
CA PHE A 239 7.12 10.23 15.21
C PHE A 239 7.14 8.95 16.03
N GLU A 240 6.32 7.99 15.62
CA GLU A 240 6.26 6.66 16.20
C GLU A 240 6.57 5.63 15.13
N HIS A 241 7.47 4.68 15.45
CA HIS A 241 7.71 3.55 14.56
C HIS A 241 6.52 2.60 14.57
N VAL A 242 6.06 2.25 13.40
CA VAL A 242 4.95 1.31 13.19
C VAL A 242 5.31 0.34 12.07
N ASN A 243 4.71 -0.83 12.09
CA ASN A 243 4.76 -1.72 10.95
C ASN A 243 3.72 -1.28 9.93
N VAL A 244 4.16 -0.92 8.73
CA VAL A 244 3.32 -0.51 7.61
C VAL A 244 3.46 -1.54 6.51
N ASN A 245 2.41 -2.31 6.25
CA ASN A 245 2.43 -3.31 5.20
C ASN A 245 3.58 -4.34 5.33
N GLY A 246 3.96 -4.69 6.55
CA GLY A 246 5.04 -5.65 6.82
C GLY A 246 6.45 -5.04 6.86
N GLU A 247 6.61 -3.75 6.63
CA GLU A 247 7.90 -3.03 6.69
C GLU A 247 7.87 -1.93 7.77
N SER A 248 9.05 -1.55 8.28
CA SER A 248 9.17 -0.40 9.18
C SER A 248 8.75 0.89 8.50
N GLY A 249 7.85 1.63 9.13
CA GLY A 249 7.35 2.93 8.73
C GLY A 249 7.17 3.85 9.92
N LEU A 250 6.56 5.01 9.71
CA LEU A 250 6.35 6.02 10.75
C LEU A 250 4.89 6.47 10.78
N ALA A 251 4.32 6.54 11.98
CA ALA A 251 3.13 7.31 12.26
C ALA A 251 3.55 8.72 12.69
N LEU A 252 2.98 9.72 12.05
CA LEU A 252 3.18 11.12 12.36
C LEU A 252 1.97 11.67 13.09
N GLN A 253 2.19 12.20 14.31
CA GLN A 253 1.13 12.69 15.18
C GLN A 253 1.38 14.15 15.58
N VAL A 254 0.30 14.88 15.82
CA VAL A 254 0.32 16.19 16.52
C VAL A 254 -0.63 16.08 17.72
N GLY A 255 -0.09 16.21 18.92
CA GLY A 255 -0.81 15.85 20.12
C GLY A 255 -1.22 14.38 20.13
N GLU A 256 -2.52 14.11 20.23
CA GLU A 256 -3.09 12.75 20.16
C GLU A 256 -3.61 12.38 18.74
N HIS A 257 -3.46 13.27 17.76
CA HIS A 257 -4.05 13.10 16.44
C HIS A 257 -3.06 12.56 15.42
N LEU A 258 -3.43 11.47 14.75
CA LEU A 258 -2.71 10.93 13.62
C LEU A 258 -2.88 11.86 12.41
N LEU A 259 -1.77 12.36 11.88
CA LEU A 259 -1.74 13.19 10.67
C LEU A 259 -1.39 12.40 9.43
N SER A 260 -0.46 11.44 9.55
CA SER A 260 0.04 10.70 8.41
C SER A 260 0.63 9.36 8.82
N ILE A 261 0.52 8.39 7.92
CA ILE A 261 1.35 7.19 7.91
C ILE A 261 2.36 7.33 6.80
N MET A 262 3.62 7.09 7.11
CA MET A 262 4.72 7.18 6.15
C MET A 262 5.43 5.84 6.01
N SER A 263 5.75 5.49 4.77
CA SER A 263 6.64 4.40 4.42
C SER A 263 7.72 4.88 3.44
N ILE A 264 8.81 4.14 3.32
CA ILE A 264 9.92 4.50 2.44
C ILE A 264 10.29 3.37 1.48
N ARG A 265 10.72 3.76 0.29
CA ARG A 265 11.53 2.89 -0.56
C ARG A 265 13.00 3.28 -0.38
N THR A 266 13.88 2.31 -0.19
CA THR A 266 15.30 2.53 0.09
C THR A 266 16.15 1.48 -0.60
N ASP A 267 17.41 1.80 -0.85
CA ASP A 267 18.45 0.87 -1.29
C ASP A 267 19.29 0.33 -0.12
N GLY A 268 18.90 0.67 1.13
CA GLY A 268 19.58 0.32 2.37
C GLY A 268 20.56 1.39 2.85
N ALA A 269 21.01 2.28 1.99
CA ALA A 269 21.91 3.39 2.33
C ALA A 269 21.18 4.74 2.32
N ARG A 270 20.22 4.92 1.41
CA ARG A 270 19.48 6.17 1.18
C ARG A 270 18.01 5.92 0.93
N ILE A 271 17.20 6.92 1.24
CA ILE A 271 15.77 6.97 0.92
C ILE A 271 15.63 7.38 -0.55
N LEU A 272 15.00 6.52 -1.33
CA LEU A 272 14.68 6.75 -2.74
C LEU A 272 13.32 7.42 -2.90
N GLU A 273 12.32 6.97 -2.13
CA GLU A 273 10.97 7.53 -2.13
C GLU A 273 10.39 7.55 -0.73
N VAL A 274 9.62 8.58 -0.44
CA VAL A 274 8.77 8.66 0.74
C VAL A 274 7.32 8.68 0.29
N PHE A 275 6.52 7.79 0.84
CA PHE A 275 5.07 7.71 0.64
C PHE A 275 4.39 8.15 1.92
N ALA A 276 3.59 9.21 1.86
CA ALA A 276 2.90 9.79 3.00
C ALA A 276 1.38 9.79 2.75
N THR A 277 0.65 8.94 3.48
CA THR A 277 -0.81 8.90 3.43
C THR A 277 -1.35 9.85 4.50
N LEU A 278 -2.07 10.90 4.06
CA LEU A 278 -2.71 11.90 4.91
C LEU A 278 -4.24 11.88 4.75
N ASN A 279 -4.77 11.19 3.73
CA ASN A 279 -6.21 11.12 3.50
C ASN A 279 -6.93 10.52 4.72
N PRO A 280 -7.82 11.28 5.42
CA PRO A 280 -8.46 10.83 6.64
C PRO A 280 -9.35 9.60 6.43
N GLU A 281 -9.93 9.41 5.25
CA GLU A 281 -10.72 8.21 4.96
C GLU A 281 -9.86 6.95 4.97
N LYS A 282 -8.63 7.02 4.44
CA LYS A 282 -7.68 5.90 4.47
C LYS A 282 -7.11 5.68 5.87
N LEU A 283 -6.91 6.76 6.64
CA LEU A 283 -6.41 6.68 8.00
C LEU A 283 -7.48 6.21 8.99
N SER A 284 -8.78 6.41 8.72
CA SER A 284 -9.88 5.98 9.59
C SER A 284 -9.95 4.47 9.80
N GLN A 285 -9.40 3.71 8.87
CA GLN A 285 -9.34 2.24 8.92
C GLN A 285 -8.18 1.71 9.78
N ILE A 286 -7.29 2.61 10.24
CA ILE A 286 -6.19 2.23 11.11
C ILE A 286 -6.72 2.09 12.54
N GLY A 287 -6.63 0.88 13.08
CA GLY A 287 -7.08 0.58 14.45
C GLY A 287 -6.28 1.33 15.50
N VAL A 288 -6.88 1.45 16.72
CA VAL A 288 -6.31 2.12 17.90
C VAL A 288 -4.82 1.77 18.10
N PRO A 289 -3.94 2.76 18.48
CA PRO A 289 -4.25 3.81 19.46
C PRO A 289 -4.38 5.25 18.92
N PHE A 290 -4.49 5.44 17.63
CA PHE A 290 -4.45 6.78 17.05
C PHE A 290 -5.86 7.39 16.94
N ARG A 291 -6.03 8.65 17.38
CA ARG A 291 -7.19 9.46 17.04
C ARG A 291 -6.92 10.18 15.72
N LEU A 292 -7.89 10.20 14.83
CA LEU A 292 -7.76 11.00 13.60
C LEU A 292 -7.80 12.50 13.94
N ALA A 293 -7.00 13.29 13.23
CA ALA A 293 -7.17 14.73 13.24
C ALA A 293 -8.56 15.07 12.67
N SER A 294 -9.45 15.58 13.50
CA SER A 294 -10.71 16.14 13.05
C SER A 294 -10.43 17.33 12.11
N GLU A 295 -11.35 17.63 11.20
CA GLU A 295 -11.27 18.69 10.17
C GLU A 295 -10.94 20.12 10.69
N THR A 296 -10.74 20.29 12.00
CA THR A 296 -10.51 21.54 12.70
C THR A 296 -9.07 22.08 12.64
N TYR A 297 -8.16 21.50 11.86
CA TYR A 297 -6.91 22.20 11.52
C TYR A 297 -7.15 23.21 10.39
N SER A 298 -8.12 24.10 10.65
CA SER A 298 -8.35 25.34 9.88
C SER A 298 -7.12 26.23 9.98
N ASN A 299 -6.74 26.73 8.84
CA ASN A 299 -5.64 27.63 8.57
C ASN A 299 -5.48 28.75 9.64
N PRO A 300 -4.32 28.93 10.31
CA PRO A 300 -4.08 30.08 11.17
C PRO A 300 -3.92 31.41 10.41
N THR A 301 -4.09 31.44 9.08
CA THR A 301 -3.89 32.62 8.23
C THR A 301 -5.19 33.33 7.83
N GLU A 302 -6.36 32.99 8.39
CA GLU A 302 -7.60 33.77 8.21
C GLU A 302 -7.92 34.64 9.44
N LYS A 303 -6.92 35.24 10.03
CA LYS A 303 -7.10 36.38 10.95
C LYS A 303 -6.03 37.44 10.66
N SER A 304 -6.30 38.28 9.69
CA SER A 304 -5.96 39.73 9.66
C SER A 304 -6.49 40.31 8.38
#